data_3f7134b13b730386e5264c2f3c8d5e9b
#
_entry.id   3f7134b13b730386e5264c2f3c8d5e9b
#
_cell.length_a   1.000
_cell.length_b   1.000
_cell.length_c   1.000
_cell.angle_alpha   90.00
_cell.angle_beta   90.00
_cell.angle_gamma   90.00
#
_symmetry.space_group_name_H-M   'P 1'
#
loop_
_entity.id
_entity.type
_entity.pdbx_description
1 polymer ?
#
loop_
_entity_poly.entity_id
_entity_poly.type
_entity_poly.pdbx_seq_one_letter_code
_entity_poly.pdbx_strand_id
1 'polypeptide(L)'
;MAPLAVSLGDPAGIGPEIIAESWARRQESGIAPFFVVGGASVLAEAARRRGLAVEIEVISDPAKTALVFDRAIPVLGTEDVAATPGKPDEPGAALALHSLAEATRHCLLGASAGLVTAPIGKAQLAKVGFEYPGQTEFLAEVCGLAPDEAVMMLAGPSLRAVPL
;
A
#
# COMPACT_ATOMS: atom_id res chain seq x y z
N MET A 1 -14.87 -10.16 8.59
CA MET A 1 -14.77 -8.92 7.79
C MET A 1 -13.60 -9.11 6.83
N ALA A 2 -13.72 -8.75 5.56
CA ALA A 2 -12.60 -8.79 4.62
C ALA A 2 -11.50 -7.81 5.07
N PRO A 3 -10.21 -8.14 4.90
CA PRO A 3 -9.09 -7.27 5.26
C PRO A 3 -9.01 -6.06 4.34
N LEU A 4 -8.21 -5.06 4.71
CA LEU A 4 -7.83 -3.98 3.81
C LEU A 4 -6.65 -4.42 2.93
N ALA A 5 -6.62 -3.98 1.67
CA ALA A 5 -5.45 -4.09 0.81
C ALA A 5 -4.61 -2.81 0.93
N VAL A 6 -3.31 -2.96 1.16
CA VAL A 6 -2.38 -1.84 1.27
C VAL A 6 -1.36 -1.91 0.13
N SER A 7 -1.27 -0.84 -0.68
CA SER A 7 -0.18 -0.74 -1.64
C SER A 7 1.09 -0.23 -0.94
N LEU A 8 2.24 -0.81 -1.28
CA LEU A 8 3.54 -0.55 -0.63
C LEU A 8 4.00 0.91 -0.76
N GLY A 9 3.61 1.58 -1.88
CA GLY A 9 4.16 2.87 -2.26
C GLY A 9 5.60 2.77 -2.77
N ASP A 10 6.30 3.90 -2.82
CA ASP A 10 7.71 3.93 -3.22
C ASP A 10 8.59 3.19 -2.19
N PRO A 11 9.30 2.10 -2.55
CA PRO A 11 10.18 1.37 -1.64
C PRO A 11 11.32 2.22 -1.04
N ALA A 12 11.76 3.25 -1.75
CA ALA A 12 12.79 4.19 -1.29
C ALA A 12 12.21 5.38 -0.50
N GLY A 13 10.88 5.48 -0.42
CA GLY A 13 10.15 6.50 0.31
C GLY A 13 9.83 6.11 1.76
N ILE A 14 8.87 6.84 2.34
CA ILE A 14 8.44 6.64 3.73
C ILE A 14 7.31 5.60 3.89
N GLY A 15 6.71 5.14 2.77
CA GLY A 15 5.58 4.20 2.79
C GLY A 15 5.85 2.95 3.62
N PRO A 16 6.94 2.22 3.37
CA PRO A 16 7.27 1.00 4.13
C PRO A 16 7.43 1.24 5.64
N GLU A 17 8.01 2.39 6.03
CA GLU A 17 8.17 2.73 7.45
C GLU A 17 6.83 3.02 8.12
N ILE A 18 5.94 3.77 7.43
CA ILE A 18 4.58 4.05 7.92
C ILE A 18 3.79 2.76 8.10
N ILE A 19 3.87 1.84 7.13
CA ILE A 19 3.18 0.55 7.20
C ILE A 19 3.67 -0.28 8.40
N ALA A 20 5.00 -0.39 8.56
CA ALA A 20 5.60 -1.14 9.68
C ALA A 20 5.21 -0.53 11.03
N GLU A 21 5.25 0.79 11.17
CA GLU A 21 4.86 1.49 12.39
C GLU A 21 3.37 1.38 12.69
N SER A 22 2.53 1.47 11.67
CA SER A 22 1.07 1.28 11.81
C SER A 22 0.75 -0.11 12.33
N TRP A 23 1.40 -1.15 11.79
CA TRP A 23 1.21 -2.51 12.26
C TRP A 23 1.72 -2.69 13.70
N ALA A 24 2.89 -2.13 14.03
CA ALA A 24 3.44 -2.19 15.39
C ALA A 24 2.46 -1.59 16.44
N ARG A 25 1.73 -0.56 16.07
CA ARG A 25 0.74 0.12 16.94
C ARG A 25 -0.70 -0.37 16.74
N ARG A 26 -0.92 -1.46 15.99
CA ARG A 26 -2.26 -1.89 15.57
C ARG A 26 -3.26 -2.09 16.70
N GLN A 27 -2.80 -2.60 17.85
CA GLN A 27 -3.65 -2.84 19.01
C GLN A 27 -4.05 -1.53 19.69
N GLU A 28 -3.11 -0.60 19.86
CA GLU A 28 -3.34 0.70 20.50
C GLU A 28 -4.28 1.58 19.66
N SER A 29 -4.12 1.51 18.33
CA SER A 29 -4.86 2.36 17.41
C SER A 29 -6.10 1.69 16.82
N GLY A 30 -6.41 0.45 17.18
CA GLY A 30 -7.57 -0.28 16.67
C GLY A 30 -7.55 -0.49 15.15
N ILE A 31 -6.35 -0.69 14.57
CA ILE A 31 -6.20 -0.84 13.11
C ILE A 31 -6.79 -2.18 12.67
N ALA A 32 -7.69 -2.12 11.68
CA ALA A 32 -8.29 -3.29 11.08
C ALA A 32 -7.22 -4.17 10.37
N PRO A 33 -7.42 -5.49 10.31
CA PRO A 33 -6.52 -6.37 9.58
C PRO A 33 -6.31 -5.94 8.14
N PHE A 34 -5.05 -5.92 7.70
CA PHE A 34 -4.64 -5.60 6.34
C PHE A 34 -3.55 -6.55 5.85
N PHE A 35 -3.39 -6.64 4.55
CA PHE A 35 -2.23 -7.22 3.89
C PHE A 35 -1.57 -6.19 2.99
N VAL A 36 -0.26 -6.31 2.80
CA VAL A 36 0.50 -5.48 1.86
C VAL A 36 0.78 -6.29 0.61
N VAL A 37 0.79 -5.68 -0.55
CA VAL A 37 1.13 -6.37 -1.81
C VAL A 37 2.60 -6.17 -2.14
N GLY A 38 3.36 -7.27 -2.13
CA GLY A 38 4.80 -7.27 -2.44
C GLY A 38 5.69 -6.60 -1.40
N GLY A 39 6.99 -6.60 -1.63
CA GLY A 39 7.97 -5.86 -0.85
C GLY A 39 8.26 -6.41 0.55
N ALA A 40 8.28 -7.73 0.72
CA ALA A 40 8.52 -8.35 2.03
C ALA A 40 9.87 -7.95 2.62
N SER A 41 10.96 -7.96 1.83
CA SER A 41 12.28 -7.55 2.30
C SER A 41 12.37 -6.04 2.54
N VAL A 42 11.66 -5.24 1.72
CA VAL A 42 11.55 -3.79 1.89
C VAL A 42 10.92 -3.45 3.24
N LEU A 43 9.82 -4.12 3.60
CA LEU A 43 9.13 -3.92 4.89
C LEU A 43 9.99 -4.39 6.07
N ALA A 44 10.63 -5.56 5.95
CA ALA A 44 11.52 -6.07 6.99
C ALA A 44 12.70 -5.11 7.26
N GLU A 45 13.31 -4.58 6.21
CA GLU A 45 14.40 -3.60 6.32
C GLU A 45 13.92 -2.26 6.91
N ALA A 46 12.72 -1.79 6.51
CA ALA A 46 12.12 -0.58 7.07
C ALA A 46 11.84 -0.75 8.58
N ALA A 47 11.26 -1.88 9.00
CA ALA A 47 11.02 -2.18 10.41
C ALA A 47 12.33 -2.24 11.20
N ARG A 48 13.36 -2.92 10.67
CA ARG A 48 14.69 -3.01 11.29
C ARG A 48 15.32 -1.65 11.51
N ARG A 49 15.29 -0.76 10.51
CA ARG A 49 15.83 0.61 10.62
C ARG A 49 15.10 1.46 11.66
N ARG A 50 13.81 1.23 11.83
CA ARG A 50 12.99 1.91 12.84
C ARG A 50 13.11 1.28 14.23
N GLY A 51 13.88 0.18 14.39
CA GLY A 51 13.99 -0.54 15.66
C GLY A 51 12.69 -1.22 16.09
N LEU A 52 11.82 -1.55 15.15
CA LEU A 52 10.54 -2.20 15.42
C LEU A 52 10.70 -3.72 15.39
N ALA A 53 10.16 -4.40 16.42
CA ALA A 53 10.07 -5.86 16.45
C ALA A 53 8.84 -6.31 15.64
N VAL A 54 9.00 -6.38 14.31
CA VAL A 54 7.94 -6.70 13.36
C VAL A 54 8.39 -7.89 12.52
N GLU A 55 7.58 -8.95 12.55
CA GLU A 55 7.75 -10.10 11.67
C GLU A 55 6.98 -9.87 10.36
N ILE A 56 7.50 -10.42 9.27
CA ILE A 56 6.88 -10.37 7.94
C ILE A 56 6.54 -11.81 7.53
N GLU A 57 5.33 -12.04 7.07
CA GLU A 57 4.93 -13.36 6.57
C GLU A 57 4.30 -13.25 5.18
N VAL A 58 4.89 -13.95 4.22
CA VAL A 58 4.35 -14.01 2.85
C VAL A 58 3.14 -14.95 2.82
N ILE A 59 2.04 -14.42 2.30
CA ILE A 59 0.79 -15.16 2.09
C ILE A 59 0.49 -15.29 0.60
N SER A 60 -0.21 -16.36 0.22
CA SER A 60 -0.64 -16.61 -1.16
C SER A 60 -2.10 -16.26 -1.43
N ASP A 61 -2.84 -15.88 -0.38
CA ASP A 61 -4.28 -15.59 -0.45
C ASP A 61 -4.65 -14.54 0.58
N PRO A 62 -5.37 -13.46 0.20
CA PRO A 62 -5.89 -12.46 1.14
C PRO A 62 -6.70 -13.04 2.30
N ALA A 63 -7.39 -14.16 2.11
CA ALA A 63 -8.16 -14.81 3.18
C ALA A 63 -7.29 -15.27 4.36
N LYS A 64 -5.98 -15.46 4.15
CA LYS A 64 -5.02 -15.82 5.21
C LYS A 64 -4.64 -14.64 6.12
N THR A 65 -4.98 -13.41 5.73
CA THR A 65 -4.61 -12.19 6.47
C THR A 65 -4.95 -12.29 7.96
N ALA A 66 -6.17 -12.66 8.29
CA ALA A 66 -6.62 -12.73 9.68
C ALA A 66 -5.86 -13.76 10.54
N LEU A 67 -5.32 -14.82 9.92
CA LEU A 67 -4.53 -15.85 10.61
C LEU A 67 -3.11 -15.39 10.92
N VAL A 68 -2.62 -14.38 10.19
CA VAL A 68 -1.24 -13.89 10.26
C VAL A 68 -1.13 -12.58 11.00
N PHE A 69 -2.11 -11.68 10.85
CA PHE A 69 -2.05 -10.28 11.23
C PHE A 69 -1.68 -10.01 12.69
N ASP A 70 -2.08 -10.89 13.61
CA ASP A 70 -1.77 -10.70 15.04
C ASP A 70 -0.28 -10.90 15.36
N ARG A 71 0.46 -11.67 14.53
CA ARG A 71 1.88 -12.00 14.79
C ARG A 71 2.86 -11.47 13.77
N ALA A 72 2.42 -11.15 12.55
CA ALA A 72 3.27 -10.66 11.48
C ALA A 72 2.50 -9.74 10.52
N ILE A 73 3.20 -8.90 9.75
CA ILE A 73 2.60 -8.21 8.60
C ILE A 73 2.38 -9.22 7.48
N PRO A 74 1.13 -9.49 7.06
CA PRO A 74 0.88 -10.34 5.91
C PRO A 74 1.29 -9.64 4.62
N VAL A 75 2.17 -10.25 3.83
CA VAL A 75 2.57 -9.74 2.51
C VAL A 75 2.07 -10.69 1.43
N LEU A 76 1.23 -10.20 0.53
CA LEU A 76 0.69 -10.96 -0.58
C LEU A 76 1.63 -10.91 -1.77
N GLY A 77 2.00 -12.09 -2.29
CA GLY A 77 2.92 -12.22 -3.42
C GLY A 77 4.38 -12.26 -3.01
N THR A 78 5.24 -12.50 -4.00
CA THR A 78 6.69 -12.69 -3.82
C THR A 78 7.53 -11.61 -4.51
N GLU A 79 6.89 -10.66 -5.16
CA GLU A 79 7.55 -9.54 -5.83
C GLU A 79 8.27 -8.68 -4.81
N ASP A 80 9.55 -8.46 -5.04
CA ASP A 80 10.43 -7.77 -4.10
C ASP A 80 11.62 -7.11 -4.83
N VAL A 81 12.24 -6.12 -4.19
CA VAL A 81 13.44 -5.43 -4.71
C VAL A 81 14.34 -5.01 -3.56
N ALA A 82 15.61 -4.82 -3.86
CA ALA A 82 16.51 -4.11 -2.96
C ALA A 82 16.25 -2.60 -3.10
N ALA A 83 15.95 -1.91 -2.02
CA ALA A 83 15.70 -0.47 -2.04
C ALA A 83 16.65 0.28 -1.11
N THR A 84 17.11 1.45 -1.56
CA THR A 84 17.90 2.38 -0.73
C THR A 84 17.07 3.60 -0.39
N PRO A 85 16.81 3.89 0.89
CA PRO A 85 16.01 5.05 1.28
C PRO A 85 16.53 6.37 0.70
N GLY A 86 15.60 7.17 0.18
CA GLY A 86 15.92 8.45 -0.45
C GLY A 86 16.58 8.35 -1.83
N LYS A 87 16.77 7.14 -2.37
CA LYS A 87 17.33 6.90 -3.71
C LYS A 87 16.37 6.05 -4.55
N PRO A 88 15.26 6.63 -5.00
CA PRO A 88 14.28 5.90 -5.80
C PRO A 88 14.87 5.50 -7.16
N ASP A 89 14.56 4.28 -7.59
CA ASP A 89 15.02 3.69 -8.83
C ASP A 89 13.88 3.07 -9.65
N GLU A 90 14.18 2.60 -10.84
CA GLU A 90 13.20 2.02 -11.74
C GLU A 90 12.63 0.67 -11.23
N PRO A 91 13.44 -0.28 -10.71
CA PRO A 91 12.90 -1.48 -10.09
C PRO A 91 11.95 -1.21 -8.93
N GLY A 92 12.28 -0.22 -8.07
CA GLY A 92 11.41 0.23 -7.00
C GLY A 92 10.09 0.82 -7.50
N ALA A 93 10.15 1.62 -8.57
CA ALA A 93 8.97 2.16 -9.22
C ALA A 93 8.08 1.06 -9.83
N ALA A 94 8.67 0.05 -10.46
CA ALA A 94 7.94 -1.09 -11.00
C ALA A 94 7.23 -1.89 -9.90
N LEU A 95 7.89 -2.14 -8.77
CA LEU A 95 7.26 -2.77 -7.60
C LEU A 95 6.12 -1.92 -7.03
N ALA A 96 6.30 -0.60 -6.94
CA ALA A 96 5.25 0.31 -6.46
C ALA A 96 4.01 0.29 -7.36
N LEU A 97 4.21 0.28 -8.68
CA LEU A 97 3.13 0.18 -9.66
C LEU A 97 2.41 -1.17 -9.59
N HIS A 98 3.17 -2.27 -9.55
CA HIS A 98 2.63 -3.62 -9.37
C HIS A 98 1.79 -3.70 -8.08
N SER A 99 2.33 -3.21 -6.98
CA SER A 99 1.65 -3.20 -5.68
C SER A 99 0.32 -2.44 -5.72
N LEU A 100 0.29 -1.27 -6.35
CA LEU A 100 -0.93 -0.47 -6.51
C LEU A 100 -1.96 -1.19 -7.37
N ALA A 101 -1.55 -1.73 -8.52
CA ALA A 101 -2.45 -2.41 -9.45
C ALA A 101 -3.06 -3.67 -8.83
N GLU A 102 -2.25 -4.52 -8.20
CA GLU A 102 -2.73 -5.75 -7.57
C GLU A 102 -3.59 -5.49 -6.33
N ALA A 103 -3.24 -4.52 -5.48
CA ALA A 103 -4.07 -4.14 -4.35
C ALA A 103 -5.45 -3.63 -4.82
N THR A 104 -5.48 -2.82 -5.88
CA THR A 104 -6.72 -2.36 -6.51
C THR A 104 -7.54 -3.52 -7.07
N ARG A 105 -6.90 -4.46 -7.79
CA ARG A 105 -7.55 -5.65 -8.34
C ARG A 105 -8.23 -6.49 -7.25
N HIS A 106 -7.57 -6.69 -6.11
CA HIS A 106 -8.16 -7.42 -4.98
C HIS A 106 -9.38 -6.72 -4.38
N CYS A 107 -9.40 -5.39 -4.37
CA CYS A 107 -10.58 -4.63 -3.95
C CYS A 107 -11.75 -4.83 -4.93
N LEU A 108 -11.51 -4.72 -6.24
CA LEU A 108 -12.55 -4.90 -7.26
C LEU A 108 -13.13 -6.32 -7.27
N LEU A 109 -12.34 -7.32 -6.94
CA LEU A 109 -12.77 -8.72 -6.81
C LEU A 109 -13.48 -9.02 -5.48
N GLY A 110 -13.59 -8.04 -4.57
CA GLY A 110 -14.21 -8.23 -3.25
C GLY A 110 -13.36 -9.04 -2.26
N ALA A 111 -12.08 -9.30 -2.58
CA ALA A 111 -11.16 -10.00 -1.69
C ALA A 111 -10.65 -9.11 -0.54
N SER A 112 -10.82 -7.79 -0.65
CA SER A 112 -10.55 -6.82 0.40
C SER A 112 -11.72 -5.84 0.56
N ALA A 113 -11.86 -5.28 1.76
CA ALA A 113 -12.92 -4.32 2.09
C ALA A 113 -12.64 -2.90 1.59
N GLY A 114 -11.41 -2.62 1.18
CA GLY A 114 -10.98 -1.33 0.66
C GLY A 114 -9.48 -1.28 0.42
N LEU A 115 -9.06 -0.23 -0.28
CA LEU A 115 -7.66 0.06 -0.62
C LEU A 115 -7.12 1.18 0.27
N VAL A 116 -5.92 0.98 0.80
CA VAL A 116 -5.11 2.02 1.43
C VAL A 116 -3.84 2.19 0.61
N THR A 117 -3.54 3.40 0.16
CA THR A 117 -2.37 3.66 -0.66
C THR A 117 -1.27 4.34 0.13
N ALA A 118 -0.06 3.79 0.09
CA ALA A 118 1.12 4.48 0.57
C ALA A 118 1.63 5.53 -0.45
N PRO A 119 2.47 6.49 -0.02
CA PRO A 119 2.99 7.54 -0.89
C PRO A 119 3.81 6.99 -2.06
N ILE A 120 3.64 7.59 -3.24
CA ILE A 120 4.34 7.22 -4.47
C ILE A 120 5.21 8.35 -4.99
N GLY A 121 6.29 8.01 -5.67
CA GLY A 121 7.13 8.95 -6.43
C GLY A 121 6.62 9.10 -7.86
N LYS A 122 5.76 10.09 -8.15
CA LYS A 122 5.15 10.27 -9.49
C LYS A 122 6.16 10.27 -10.63
N ALA A 123 7.29 10.99 -10.45
CA ALA A 123 8.33 11.07 -11.47
C ALA A 123 9.02 9.72 -11.77
N GLN A 124 9.06 8.83 -10.79
CA GLN A 124 9.61 7.48 -10.98
C GLN A 124 8.58 6.54 -11.61
N LEU A 125 7.33 6.62 -11.17
CA LEU A 125 6.25 5.83 -11.75
C LEU A 125 6.03 6.13 -13.24
N ALA A 126 6.17 7.39 -13.66
CA ALA A 126 6.09 7.77 -15.07
C ALA A 126 7.13 7.05 -15.94
N LYS A 127 8.30 6.69 -15.40
CA LYS A 127 9.35 5.96 -16.13
C LYS A 127 8.98 4.49 -16.39
N VAL A 128 8.06 3.94 -15.63
CA VAL A 128 7.61 2.55 -15.74
C VAL A 128 6.20 2.43 -16.31
N GLY A 129 5.71 3.47 -16.98
CA GLY A 129 4.44 3.44 -17.71
C GLY A 129 3.21 3.88 -16.92
N PHE A 130 3.37 4.55 -15.79
CA PHE A 130 2.24 5.17 -15.09
C PHE A 130 1.93 6.53 -15.70
N GLU A 131 0.88 6.59 -16.52
CA GLU A 131 0.51 7.77 -17.31
C GLU A 131 -0.53 8.69 -16.64
N TYR A 132 -0.86 8.43 -15.38
CA TYR A 132 -1.87 9.19 -14.64
C TYR A 132 -1.25 10.36 -13.86
N PRO A 133 -1.99 11.48 -13.69
CA PRO A 133 -1.56 12.59 -12.84
C PRO A 133 -1.34 12.18 -11.38
N GLY A 134 -2.09 11.18 -10.91
CA GLY A 134 -2.01 10.64 -9.56
C GLY A 134 -2.78 9.34 -9.37
N GLN A 135 -2.80 8.86 -8.13
CA GLN A 135 -3.52 7.62 -7.79
C GLN A 135 -5.04 7.77 -7.92
N THR A 136 -5.57 8.97 -7.73
CA THR A 136 -7.01 9.26 -7.84
C THR A 136 -7.52 8.98 -9.24
N GLU A 137 -6.84 9.50 -10.26
CA GLU A 137 -7.20 9.32 -11.67
C GLU A 137 -7.01 7.87 -12.12
N PHE A 138 -5.95 7.22 -11.66
CA PHE A 138 -5.75 5.78 -11.88
C PHE A 138 -6.93 4.96 -11.32
N LEU A 139 -7.34 5.24 -10.07
CA LEU A 139 -8.44 4.52 -9.43
C LEU A 139 -9.78 4.80 -10.10
N ALA A 140 -10.03 6.03 -10.55
CA ALA A 140 -11.22 6.37 -11.31
C ALA A 140 -11.33 5.51 -12.57
N GLU A 141 -10.28 5.47 -13.38
CA GLU A 141 -10.27 4.69 -14.64
C GLU A 141 -10.46 3.19 -14.37
N VAL A 142 -9.75 2.63 -13.39
CA VAL A 142 -9.89 1.20 -13.04
C VAL A 142 -11.29 0.86 -12.52
N CYS A 143 -11.99 1.82 -11.91
CA CYS A 143 -13.39 1.69 -11.52
C CYS A 143 -14.38 1.97 -12.66
N GLY A 144 -13.90 2.28 -13.86
CA GLY A 144 -14.76 2.60 -15.02
C GLY A 144 -15.41 3.98 -14.95
N LEU A 145 -14.83 4.90 -14.17
CA LEU A 145 -15.29 6.28 -14.00
C LEU A 145 -14.44 7.23 -14.86
N ALA A 146 -15.06 8.33 -15.33
CA ALA A 146 -14.28 9.41 -15.92
C ALA A 146 -13.44 10.13 -14.82
N PRO A 147 -12.29 10.73 -15.18
CA PRO A 147 -11.43 11.39 -14.19
C PRO A 147 -12.12 12.50 -13.38
N ASP A 148 -13.08 13.19 -13.98
CA ASP A 148 -13.89 14.26 -13.37
C ASP A 148 -15.03 13.74 -12.47
N GLU A 149 -15.31 12.44 -12.51
CA GLU A 149 -16.26 11.79 -11.60
C GLU A 149 -15.58 11.35 -10.28
N ALA A 150 -14.25 11.36 -10.23
CA ALA A 150 -13.51 11.01 -9.02
C ALA A 150 -13.54 12.18 -8.01
N VAL A 151 -14.12 11.94 -6.85
CA VAL A 151 -14.21 12.94 -5.78
C VAL A 151 -13.23 12.62 -4.67
N MET A 152 -12.26 13.52 -4.45
CA MET A 152 -11.37 13.45 -3.31
C MET A 152 -12.00 14.15 -2.10
N MET A 153 -11.96 13.51 -0.93
CA MET A 153 -12.39 14.12 0.32
C MET A 153 -11.24 14.11 1.34
N LEU A 154 -10.92 15.25 1.88
CA LEU A 154 -10.07 15.37 3.08
C LEU A 154 -10.97 15.24 4.30
N ALA A 155 -10.75 14.21 5.11
CA ALA A 155 -11.59 13.93 6.27
C ALA A 155 -10.77 13.98 7.56
N GLY A 156 -11.18 14.84 8.49
CA GLY A 156 -10.66 14.93 9.85
C GLY A 156 -11.78 14.69 10.87
N PRO A 157 -11.45 14.64 12.18
CA PRO A 157 -12.43 14.39 13.23
C PRO A 157 -13.61 15.38 13.25
N SER A 158 -13.35 16.64 12.90
CA SER A 158 -14.33 17.73 12.99
C SER A 158 -14.60 18.43 11.65
N LEU A 159 -13.88 18.08 10.59
CA LEU A 159 -14.01 18.73 9.28
C LEU A 159 -13.88 17.72 8.16
N ARG A 160 -14.77 17.82 7.17
CA ARG A 160 -14.64 17.17 5.86
C ARG A 160 -14.63 18.24 4.79
N ALA A 161 -13.65 18.20 3.88
CA ALA A 161 -13.50 19.14 2.78
C ALA A 161 -13.33 18.41 1.47
N VAL A 162 -14.05 18.84 0.45
CA VAL A 162 -13.91 18.38 -0.93
C VAL A 162 -13.32 19.54 -1.72
N PRO A 163 -12.07 19.45 -2.21
CA PRO A 163 -11.52 20.45 -3.12
C PRO A 163 -12.26 20.38 -4.45
N LEU A 164 -12.51 21.54 -5.04
CA LEU A 164 -13.12 21.71 -6.37
C LEU A 164 -12.02 21.75 -7.42
#